data_d5a3e4d4dfed8c5461fb49f28c013746
#
_entry.id   d5a3e4d4dfed8c5461fb49f28c013746
#
_cell.length_a   1.000
_cell.length_b   1.000
_cell.length_c   1.000
_cell.angle_alpha   90.00
_cell.angle_beta   90.00
_cell.angle_gamma   90.00
#
_symmetry.space_group_name_H-M   'P 1'
#
loop_
_entity.id
_entity.type
_entity.pdbx_description
1 polymer ?
#
loop_
_entity_poly.entity_id
_entity_poly.type
_entity_poly.pdbx_seq_one_letter_code
_entity_poly.pdbx_strand_id
1 'polypeptide(L)'
;QTVQYANTGSAATVIFERRPEQLNDEKNYRGQASVLMGSFGRLDQNIEAAVGDEQKYIRINSNRSVSNSYRDGNGATVPSDWKRWNADLALGWTPNADTWIELTGGKADGEAVYAGRDMDGSKFARESLGLRFEKKNLSEVVKKVEAQVNYNFNDHVMDNFSLRDVDGADRAMNVTRRTLNARLATTME
;
A
#
# COMPACT_ATOMS: atom_id res chain seq x y z
N GLN A 1 -12.75 -5.09 17.55
CA GLN A 1 -11.72 -5.89 16.87
C GLN A 1 -12.41 -6.98 16.11
N THR A 2 -12.20 -7.02 14.83
CA THR A 2 -12.84 -7.99 13.96
C THR A 2 -11.80 -9.02 13.51
N VAL A 3 -11.76 -10.16 14.19
CA VAL A 3 -10.97 -11.33 13.80
C VAL A 3 -11.27 -11.71 12.35
N GLN A 4 -12.47 -11.43 11.89
CA GLN A 4 -12.93 -11.62 10.52
C GLN A 4 -12.00 -11.04 9.45
N TYR A 5 -11.30 -9.95 9.73
CA TYR A 5 -10.44 -9.27 8.77
C TYR A 5 -8.94 -9.49 9.02
N ALA A 6 -8.60 -10.42 9.90
CA ALA A 6 -7.23 -10.81 10.25
C ALA A 6 -6.32 -9.64 10.71
N ASN A 7 -6.92 -8.54 11.16
CA ASN A 7 -6.23 -7.37 11.67
C ASN A 7 -6.46 -7.19 13.16
N THR A 8 -5.38 -6.99 13.88
CA THR A 8 -5.43 -6.59 15.29
C THR A 8 -5.18 -5.10 15.39
N GLY A 9 -6.23 -4.35 15.68
CA GLY A 9 -6.14 -2.91 15.96
C GLY A 9 -6.36 -2.65 17.45
N SER A 10 -5.65 -1.71 18.01
CA SER A 10 -5.80 -1.32 19.43
C SER A 10 -6.92 -0.31 19.65
N ALA A 11 -7.23 0.55 18.68
CA ALA A 11 -8.20 1.62 18.80
C ALA A 11 -9.30 1.58 17.73
N ALA A 12 -8.94 1.29 16.49
CA ALA A 12 -9.86 1.21 15.36
C ALA A 12 -9.34 0.26 14.29
N THR A 13 -10.24 -0.27 13.48
CA THR A 13 -9.92 -1.04 12.28
C THR A 13 -10.54 -0.33 11.08
N VAL A 14 -9.71 0.05 10.11
CA VAL A 14 -10.15 0.60 8.83
C VAL A 14 -10.04 -0.50 7.78
N ILE A 15 -11.12 -0.74 7.06
CA ILE A 15 -11.21 -1.79 6.05
C ILE A 15 -11.43 -1.13 4.69
N PHE A 16 -10.55 -1.45 3.74
CA PHE A 16 -10.71 -1.08 2.35
C PHE A 16 -11.27 -2.28 1.59
N GLU A 17 -12.54 -2.19 1.20
CA GLU A 17 -13.15 -3.21 0.36
C GLU A 17 -12.72 -3.01 -1.09
N ARG A 18 -12.17 -4.07 -1.68
CA ARG A 18 -11.83 -4.09 -3.10
C ARG A 18 -12.93 -4.75 -3.90
N ARG A 19 -13.08 -4.30 -5.12
CA ARG A 19 -13.97 -4.87 -6.12
C ARG A 19 -13.19 -5.16 -7.41
N PRO A 20 -13.63 -6.13 -8.22
CA PRO A 20 -13.03 -6.32 -9.53
C PRO A 20 -13.25 -5.08 -10.39
N GLU A 21 -12.30 -4.82 -11.30
CA GLU A 21 -12.46 -3.80 -12.33
C GLU A 21 -13.64 -4.16 -13.24
N GLN A 22 -14.41 -3.14 -13.63
CA GLN A 22 -15.53 -3.27 -14.54
C GLN A 22 -15.18 -2.65 -15.90
N LEU A 23 -14.45 -3.41 -16.69
CA LEU A 23 -14.06 -3.06 -18.05
C LEU A 23 -14.85 -3.90 -19.07
N ASN A 24 -14.95 -3.44 -20.30
CA ASN A 24 -15.61 -4.15 -21.40
C ASN A 24 -14.96 -3.76 -22.74
N ASP A 25 -15.44 -4.32 -23.85
CA ASP A 25 -14.86 -4.09 -25.17
C ASP A 25 -14.99 -2.63 -25.63
N GLU A 26 -16.00 -1.90 -25.17
CA GLU A 26 -16.20 -0.47 -25.47
C GLU A 26 -15.38 0.42 -24.53
N LYS A 27 -15.23 0.00 -23.25
CA LYS A 27 -14.47 0.70 -22.22
C LYS A 27 -13.43 -0.25 -21.65
N ASN A 28 -12.35 -0.44 -22.38
CA ASN A 28 -11.30 -1.40 -22.08
C ASN A 28 -10.09 -0.81 -21.34
N TYR A 29 -10.13 0.47 -21.02
CA TYR A 29 -9.09 1.11 -20.20
C TYR A 29 -9.67 2.25 -19.37
N ARG A 30 -8.98 2.57 -18.29
CA ARG A 30 -9.17 3.79 -17.51
C ARG A 30 -7.84 4.27 -16.97
N GLY A 31 -7.73 5.54 -16.72
CA GLY A 31 -6.54 6.10 -16.13
C GLY A 31 -6.85 7.38 -15.37
N GLN A 32 -6.04 7.62 -14.35
CA GLN A 32 -6.10 8.83 -13.55
C GLN A 32 -4.68 9.20 -13.13
N ALA A 33 -4.36 10.48 -13.19
CA ALA A 33 -3.12 11.03 -12.69
C ALA A 33 -3.40 12.27 -11.88
N SER A 34 -2.66 12.48 -10.81
CA SER A 34 -2.74 13.67 -10.01
C SER A 34 -1.36 14.15 -9.56
N VAL A 35 -1.22 15.46 -9.43
CA VAL A 35 -0.04 16.13 -8.92
C VAL A 35 -0.48 17.16 -7.90
N LEU A 36 0.12 17.11 -6.73
CA LEU A 36 -0.06 18.13 -5.69
C LEU A 36 1.29 18.78 -5.42
N MET A 37 1.32 20.09 -5.47
CA MET A 37 2.49 20.91 -5.10
C MET A 37 2.18 21.71 -3.86
N GLY A 38 3.12 21.78 -2.95
CA GLY A 38 2.99 22.50 -1.69
C GLY A 38 4.26 23.28 -1.33
N SER A 39 4.21 23.95 -0.21
CA SER A 39 5.34 24.70 0.33
C SER A 39 6.54 23.78 0.61
N PHE A 40 7.73 24.36 0.62
CA PHE A 40 9.00 23.67 0.88
C PHE A 40 9.33 22.55 -0.10
N GLY A 41 8.99 22.76 -1.39
CA GLY A 41 9.28 21.80 -2.46
C GLY A 41 8.48 20.51 -2.36
N ARG A 42 7.36 20.49 -1.66
CA ARG A 42 6.48 19.33 -1.61
C ARG A 42 5.90 19.04 -2.99
N LEU A 43 6.06 17.81 -3.40
CA LEU A 43 5.51 17.29 -4.64
C LEU A 43 4.97 15.87 -4.41
N ASP A 44 3.67 15.71 -4.58
CA ASP A 44 3.01 14.41 -4.55
C ASP A 44 2.52 14.07 -5.95
N GLN A 45 2.82 12.87 -6.41
CA GLN A 45 2.42 12.36 -7.73
C GLN A 45 1.71 11.02 -7.56
N ASN A 46 0.60 10.86 -8.25
CA ASN A 46 -0.15 9.60 -8.30
C ASN A 46 -0.50 9.27 -9.75
N ILE A 47 -0.33 8.01 -10.11
CA ILE A 47 -0.82 7.44 -11.37
C ILE A 47 -1.55 6.15 -11.04
N GLU A 48 -2.75 6.02 -11.57
CA GLU A 48 -3.53 4.80 -11.52
C GLU A 48 -4.10 4.51 -12.89
N ALA A 49 -3.96 3.29 -13.37
CA ALA A 49 -4.48 2.87 -14.66
C ALA A 49 -4.92 1.41 -14.60
N ALA A 50 -5.91 1.08 -15.41
CA ALA A 50 -6.35 -0.28 -15.63
C ALA A 50 -6.66 -0.50 -17.11
N VAL A 51 -6.37 -1.70 -17.59
CA VAL A 51 -6.68 -2.16 -18.94
C VAL A 51 -7.19 -3.60 -18.88
N GLY A 52 -8.13 -3.93 -19.72
CA GLY A 52 -8.68 -5.28 -19.78
C GLY A 52 -9.98 -5.38 -20.56
N ASP A 53 -10.71 -6.42 -20.28
CA ASP A 53 -12.04 -6.70 -20.81
C ASP A 53 -13.00 -7.16 -19.70
N GLU A 54 -14.13 -7.74 -20.04
CA GLU A 54 -15.12 -8.21 -19.06
C GLU A 54 -14.61 -9.39 -18.20
N GLN A 55 -13.58 -10.11 -18.66
CA GLN A 55 -13.09 -11.32 -18.00
C GLN A 55 -11.74 -11.18 -17.31
N LYS A 56 -10.90 -10.24 -17.75
CA LYS A 56 -9.55 -10.08 -17.22
C LYS A 56 -9.12 -8.62 -17.25
N TYR A 57 -8.24 -8.24 -16.33
CA TYR A 57 -7.69 -6.91 -16.25
C TYR A 57 -6.30 -6.89 -15.65
N ILE A 58 -5.59 -5.82 -15.96
CA ILE A 58 -4.35 -5.41 -15.29
C ILE A 58 -4.59 -4.03 -14.72
N ARG A 59 -4.28 -3.83 -13.44
CA ARG A 59 -4.32 -2.52 -12.78
C ARG A 59 -2.95 -2.20 -12.21
N ILE A 60 -2.52 -0.97 -12.43
CA ILE A 60 -1.31 -0.42 -11.84
C ILE A 60 -1.64 0.81 -11.01
N ASN A 61 -0.91 1.00 -9.93
CA ASN A 61 -0.97 2.20 -9.10
C ASN A 61 0.45 2.55 -8.66
N SER A 62 0.84 3.80 -8.82
CA SER A 62 2.13 4.30 -8.35
C SER A 62 1.98 5.66 -7.71
N ASN A 63 2.63 5.84 -6.58
CA ASN A 63 2.67 7.08 -5.83
C ASN A 63 4.11 7.47 -5.53
N ARG A 64 4.39 8.75 -5.60
CA ARG A 64 5.66 9.33 -5.18
C ARG A 64 5.39 10.62 -4.41
N SER A 65 6.02 10.78 -3.26
CA SER A 65 5.94 11.99 -2.46
C SER A 65 7.33 12.41 -2.00
N VAL A 66 7.64 13.68 -2.19
CA VAL A 66 8.88 14.30 -1.73
C VAL A 66 8.57 15.62 -1.08
N SER A 67 9.36 16.02 -0.10
CA SER A 67 9.32 17.35 0.50
C SER A 67 10.67 17.70 1.10
N ASN A 68 11.02 18.96 1.04
CA ASN A 68 12.17 19.50 1.77
C ASN A 68 11.76 19.80 3.22
N SER A 69 12.76 19.99 4.08
CA SER A 69 12.54 20.47 5.44
C SER A 69 11.84 21.83 5.47
N TYR A 70 10.91 22.00 6.40
CA TYR A 70 10.22 23.29 6.55
C TYR A 70 11.00 24.29 7.39
N ARG A 71 10.57 25.54 7.38
CA ARG A 71 11.07 26.59 8.26
C ARG A 71 10.02 26.96 9.31
N ASP A 72 10.45 27.14 10.53
CA ASP A 72 9.58 27.60 11.62
C ASP A 72 9.23 29.10 11.51
N GLY A 73 8.43 29.58 12.45
CA GLY A 73 8.03 30.99 12.49
C GLY A 73 9.18 31.99 12.70
N ASN A 74 10.34 31.53 13.14
CA ASN A 74 11.56 32.32 13.30
C ASN A 74 12.51 32.24 12.11
N GLY A 75 12.11 31.48 11.07
CA GLY A 75 12.91 31.26 9.87
C GLY A 75 13.98 30.17 9.98
N ALA A 76 14.06 29.47 11.12
CA ALA A 76 15.00 28.37 11.30
C ALA A 76 14.53 27.12 10.56
N THR A 77 15.46 26.43 9.89
CA THR A 77 15.15 25.16 9.21
C THR A 77 14.91 24.05 10.22
N VAL A 78 13.76 23.42 10.15
CA VAL A 78 13.39 22.26 10.96
C VAL A 78 13.56 20.99 10.13
N PRO A 79 14.49 20.08 10.47
CA PRO A 79 14.71 18.84 9.73
C PRO A 79 13.43 18.00 9.70
N SER A 80 12.86 17.83 8.50
CA SER A 80 11.55 17.19 8.33
C SER A 80 11.31 16.75 6.89
N ASP A 81 12.35 16.64 6.09
CA ASP A 81 12.25 16.21 4.71
C ASP A 81 11.92 14.71 4.61
N TRP A 82 11.26 14.35 3.52
CA TRP A 82 10.95 12.97 3.20
C TRP A 82 11.02 12.70 1.71
N LYS A 83 11.24 11.44 1.39
CA LYS A 83 11.15 10.88 0.05
C LYS A 83 10.55 9.48 0.17
N ARG A 84 9.43 9.22 -0.48
CA ARG A 84 8.77 7.93 -0.46
C ARG A 84 8.10 7.64 -1.80
N TRP A 85 8.03 6.37 -2.14
CA TRP A 85 7.31 5.89 -3.32
C TRP A 85 6.71 4.52 -3.05
N ASN A 86 5.69 4.18 -3.81
CA ASN A 86 5.15 2.83 -3.90
C ASN A 86 4.67 2.55 -5.32
N ALA A 87 4.71 1.28 -5.69
CA ALA A 87 4.18 0.77 -6.94
C ALA A 87 3.45 -0.55 -6.66
N ASP A 88 2.25 -0.67 -7.18
CA ASP A 88 1.37 -1.82 -7.00
C ASP A 88 0.84 -2.30 -8.34
N LEU A 89 0.76 -3.62 -8.52
CA LEU A 89 0.23 -4.30 -9.68
C LEU A 89 -0.86 -5.28 -9.24
N ALA A 90 -1.97 -5.32 -9.97
CA ALA A 90 -3.01 -6.31 -9.80
C ALA A 90 -3.34 -6.97 -11.15
N LEU A 91 -3.42 -8.29 -11.14
CA LEU A 91 -3.87 -9.12 -12.25
C LEU A 91 -5.18 -9.78 -11.83
N GLY A 92 -6.27 -9.45 -12.51
CA GLY A 92 -7.60 -9.93 -12.18
C GLY A 92 -8.19 -10.82 -13.27
N TRP A 93 -8.99 -11.78 -12.84
CA TRP A 93 -9.73 -12.68 -13.71
C TRP A 93 -11.14 -12.89 -13.18
N THR A 94 -12.13 -12.59 -14.02
CA THR A 94 -13.56 -12.78 -13.75
C THR A 94 -14.16 -13.61 -14.88
N PRO A 95 -13.92 -14.95 -14.91
CA PRO A 95 -14.36 -15.81 -16.01
C PRO A 95 -15.88 -15.86 -16.20
N ASN A 96 -16.63 -15.53 -15.14
CA ASN A 96 -18.07 -15.41 -15.13
C ASN A 96 -18.49 -14.40 -14.05
N ALA A 97 -19.79 -14.11 -13.94
CA ALA A 97 -20.33 -13.14 -13.00
C ALA A 97 -20.14 -13.54 -11.51
N ASP A 98 -19.90 -14.81 -11.23
CA ASP A 98 -19.83 -15.34 -9.87
C ASP A 98 -18.40 -15.59 -9.37
N THR A 99 -17.41 -15.56 -10.24
CA THR A 99 -16.02 -15.91 -9.92
C THR A 99 -15.08 -14.74 -10.11
N TRP A 100 -14.27 -14.48 -9.09
CA TRP A 100 -13.22 -13.46 -9.13
C TRP A 100 -11.94 -13.99 -8.49
N ILE A 101 -10.84 -13.87 -9.24
CA ILE A 101 -9.50 -14.22 -8.81
C ILE A 101 -8.60 -13.00 -9.06
N GLU A 102 -7.85 -12.58 -8.06
CA GLU A 102 -6.91 -11.45 -8.20
C GLU A 102 -5.57 -11.79 -7.55
N LEU A 103 -4.50 -11.60 -8.30
CA LEU A 103 -3.13 -11.64 -7.82
C LEU A 103 -2.61 -10.21 -7.74
N THR A 104 -2.07 -9.84 -6.57
CA THR A 104 -1.50 -8.51 -6.33
C THR A 104 -0.05 -8.61 -5.92
N GLY A 105 0.73 -7.64 -6.34
CA GLY A 105 2.11 -7.46 -5.91
C GLY A 105 2.41 -5.99 -5.73
N GLY A 106 3.29 -5.67 -4.79
CA GLY A 106 3.64 -4.29 -4.52
C GLY A 106 5.02 -4.13 -3.93
N LYS A 107 5.61 -2.99 -4.20
CA LYS A 107 6.87 -2.52 -3.63
C LYS A 107 6.72 -1.09 -3.13
N ALA A 108 7.35 -0.80 -2.01
CA ALA A 108 7.45 0.54 -1.48
C ALA A 108 8.80 0.75 -0.81
N ASP A 109 9.28 1.97 -0.82
CA ASP A 109 10.44 2.40 -0.04
C ASP A 109 10.30 3.88 0.32
N GLY A 110 11.09 4.31 1.28
CA GLY A 110 11.11 5.70 1.69
C GLY A 110 12.18 5.99 2.72
N GLU A 111 12.42 7.27 2.89
CA GLU A 111 13.27 7.84 3.92
C GLU A 111 12.63 9.10 4.47
N ALA A 112 12.85 9.39 5.74
CA ALA A 112 12.34 10.59 6.39
C ALA A 112 13.26 11.06 7.50
N VAL A 113 13.44 12.37 7.57
CA VAL A 113 14.14 13.06 8.66
C VAL A 113 13.11 13.56 9.66
N TYR A 114 13.33 13.28 10.93
CA TYR A 114 12.41 13.65 12.01
C TYR A 114 12.96 14.80 12.87
N ALA A 115 12.14 15.83 12.98
CA ALA A 115 12.44 16.92 13.92
C ALA A 115 12.39 16.42 15.38
N GLY A 116 13.36 16.82 16.18
CA GLY A 116 13.40 16.52 17.60
C GLY A 116 13.60 15.04 17.96
N ARG A 117 14.09 14.23 17.05
CA ARG A 117 14.46 12.84 17.27
C ARG A 117 15.95 12.60 17.01
N ASP A 118 16.52 11.64 17.72
CA ASP A 118 17.94 11.31 17.60
C ASP A 118 18.27 10.46 16.37
N MET A 119 17.25 9.83 15.76
CA MET A 119 17.41 8.97 14.59
C MET A 119 16.36 9.29 13.52
N ASP A 120 16.75 9.08 12.28
CA ASP A 120 15.90 9.23 11.10
C ASP A 120 15.50 7.88 10.52
N GLY A 121 14.41 7.83 9.78
CA GLY A 121 14.05 6.68 8.98
C GLY A 121 14.84 6.67 7.67
N SER A 122 15.92 5.91 7.61
CA SER A 122 16.77 5.83 6.41
C SER A 122 16.27 4.82 5.37
N LYS A 123 15.40 3.89 5.79
CA LYS A 123 14.77 2.91 4.91
C LYS A 123 13.44 2.43 5.48
N PHE A 124 12.40 2.46 4.64
CA PHE A 124 11.07 1.90 4.92
C PHE A 124 10.65 0.99 3.76
N ALA A 125 11.45 -0.03 3.47
CA ALA A 125 11.18 -0.94 2.37
C ALA A 125 10.05 -1.91 2.72
N ARG A 126 9.13 -2.09 1.78
CA ARG A 126 8.04 -3.06 1.87
C ARG A 126 7.88 -3.79 0.55
N GLU A 127 7.70 -5.10 0.65
CA GLU A 127 7.27 -5.96 -0.45
C GLU A 127 6.00 -6.68 -0.04
N SER A 128 5.04 -6.79 -0.96
CA SER A 128 3.77 -7.47 -0.71
C SER A 128 3.36 -8.35 -1.88
N LEU A 129 2.72 -9.47 -1.56
CA LEU A 129 2.13 -10.38 -2.51
C LEU A 129 0.79 -10.84 -1.95
N GLY A 130 -0.26 -10.84 -2.77
CA GLY A 130 -1.59 -11.25 -2.36
C GLY A 130 -2.27 -12.09 -3.42
N LEU A 131 -3.08 -13.03 -2.96
CA LEU A 131 -3.98 -13.81 -3.80
C LEU A 131 -5.37 -13.78 -3.18
N ARG A 132 -6.36 -13.46 -3.99
CA ARG A 132 -7.76 -13.42 -3.61
C ARG A 132 -8.60 -14.28 -4.53
N PHE A 133 -9.48 -15.06 -3.93
CA PHE A 133 -10.49 -15.85 -4.62
C PHE A 133 -11.86 -15.54 -4.02
N GLU A 134 -12.85 -15.33 -4.88
CA GLU A 134 -14.24 -15.14 -4.48
C GLU A 134 -15.16 -15.89 -5.43
N LYS A 135 -16.09 -16.67 -4.89
CA LYS A 135 -17.13 -17.34 -5.65
C LYS A 135 -18.48 -17.15 -5.00
N LYS A 136 -19.45 -16.71 -5.80
CA LYS A 136 -20.84 -16.48 -5.41
C LYS A 136 -21.75 -17.57 -5.91
N ASN A 137 -22.94 -17.69 -5.30
CA ASN A 137 -24.05 -18.53 -5.76
C ASN A 137 -23.66 -20.01 -5.94
N LEU A 138 -22.93 -20.56 -4.95
CA LEU A 138 -22.55 -21.98 -4.95
C LEU A 138 -23.74 -22.92 -4.78
N SER A 139 -24.71 -22.51 -3.96
CA SER A 139 -25.96 -23.24 -3.72
C SER A 139 -27.05 -22.28 -3.21
N GLU A 140 -28.25 -22.82 -2.95
CA GLU A 140 -29.32 -22.01 -2.34
C GLU A 140 -28.97 -21.51 -0.95
N VAL A 141 -28.13 -22.21 -0.21
CA VAL A 141 -27.69 -21.89 1.15
C VAL A 141 -26.36 -21.15 1.19
N VAL A 142 -25.37 -21.62 0.40
CA VAL A 142 -24.05 -20.99 0.34
C VAL A 142 -24.05 -19.91 -0.72
N LYS A 143 -24.12 -18.65 -0.28
CA LYS A 143 -24.21 -17.49 -1.17
C LYS A 143 -22.84 -17.01 -1.66
N LYS A 144 -21.80 -17.19 -0.87
CA LYS A 144 -20.47 -16.68 -1.20
C LYS A 144 -19.39 -17.43 -0.42
N VAL A 145 -18.29 -17.70 -1.09
CA VAL A 145 -17.04 -18.17 -0.47
C VAL A 145 -15.93 -17.21 -0.86
N GLU A 146 -15.14 -16.77 0.11
CA GLU A 146 -13.98 -15.91 -0.07
C GLU A 146 -12.75 -16.56 0.55
N ALA A 147 -11.65 -16.56 -0.18
CA ALA A 147 -10.34 -16.97 0.31
C ALA A 147 -9.32 -15.91 -0.04
N GLN A 148 -8.45 -15.61 0.89
CA GLN A 148 -7.41 -14.60 0.72
C GLN A 148 -6.14 -15.02 1.43
N VAL A 149 -5.01 -14.86 0.76
CA VAL A 149 -3.67 -15.06 1.31
C VAL A 149 -2.85 -13.82 1.01
N ASN A 150 -2.20 -13.26 2.02
CA ASN A 150 -1.34 -12.10 1.90
C ASN A 150 0.00 -12.35 2.57
N TYR A 151 1.05 -12.01 1.86
CA TYR A 151 2.42 -12.00 2.34
C TYR A 151 2.96 -10.57 2.31
N ASN A 152 3.57 -10.15 3.41
CA ASN A 152 4.25 -8.85 3.52
C ASN A 152 5.64 -9.04 4.12
N PHE A 153 6.60 -8.36 3.52
CA PHE A 153 7.94 -8.19 4.07
C PHE A 153 8.20 -6.70 4.27
N ASN A 154 8.60 -6.33 5.48
CA ASN A 154 8.96 -4.96 5.82
C ASN A 154 10.40 -4.94 6.35
N ASP A 155 11.17 -4.00 5.85
CA ASP A 155 12.53 -3.72 6.29
C ASP A 155 12.59 -2.25 6.71
N HIS A 156 12.72 -2.01 8.00
CA HIS A 156 12.72 -0.68 8.59
C HIS A 156 14.09 -0.42 9.21
N VAL A 157 14.80 0.54 8.68
CA VAL A 157 16.10 0.99 9.18
C VAL A 157 15.98 2.42 9.68
N MET A 158 16.43 2.64 10.91
CA MET A 158 16.61 3.97 11.49
C MET A 158 18.08 4.13 11.89
N ASP A 159 18.62 5.29 11.60
CA ASP A 159 19.98 5.67 12.03
C ASP A 159 20.10 7.17 12.25
N ASN A 160 21.23 7.62 12.75
CA ASN A 160 21.52 9.03 12.98
C ASN A 160 22.64 9.57 12.09
N PHE A 161 23.03 8.85 11.04
CA PHE A 161 24.20 9.22 10.24
C PHE A 161 23.97 9.20 8.72
N SER A 162 22.94 8.51 8.20
CA SER A 162 22.73 8.38 6.75
C SER A 162 22.14 9.64 6.11
N LEU A 163 21.28 10.36 6.80
CA LEU A 163 20.51 11.49 6.28
C LEU A 163 20.89 12.83 6.91
N ARG A 164 21.72 12.84 7.95
CA ARG A 164 22.25 14.02 8.61
C ARG A 164 23.63 13.76 9.20
N ASP A 165 24.34 14.84 9.51
CA ASP A 165 25.60 14.75 10.23
C ASP A 165 25.39 14.22 11.64
N VAL A 166 26.31 13.36 12.07
CA VAL A 166 26.26 12.74 13.40
C VAL A 166 26.64 13.75 14.48
N ASP A 167 25.80 13.85 15.49
CA ASP A 167 26.11 14.57 16.72
C ASP A 167 26.30 13.52 17.84
N GLY A 168 27.54 13.08 18.04
CA GLY A 168 27.88 12.05 19.01
C GLY A 168 28.20 10.69 18.38
N ALA A 169 27.84 9.60 19.05
CA ALA A 169 28.11 8.25 18.59
C ALA A 169 27.10 7.79 17.52
N ASP A 170 27.56 7.00 16.55
CA ASP A 170 26.71 6.36 15.55
C ASP A 170 25.69 5.43 16.22
N ARG A 171 24.43 5.55 15.81
CA ARG A 171 23.32 4.71 16.24
C ARG A 171 22.56 4.20 15.06
N ALA A 172 22.22 2.93 15.07
CA ALA A 172 21.39 2.32 14.05
C ALA A 172 20.46 1.28 14.66
N MET A 173 19.27 1.16 14.10
CA MET A 173 18.29 0.12 14.40
C MET A 173 17.75 -0.42 13.09
N ASN A 174 17.76 -1.74 12.95
CA ASN A 174 17.19 -2.43 11.81
C ASN A 174 16.16 -3.46 12.31
N VAL A 175 14.93 -3.31 11.84
CA VAL A 175 13.83 -4.22 12.15
C VAL A 175 13.27 -4.76 10.86
N THR A 176 13.27 -6.09 10.73
CA THR A 176 12.60 -6.79 9.64
C THR A 176 11.39 -7.55 10.15
N ARG A 177 10.33 -7.55 9.38
CA ARG A 177 9.12 -8.29 9.70
C ARG A 177 8.56 -8.97 8.47
N ARG A 178 8.30 -10.25 8.60
CA ARG A 178 7.55 -11.04 7.62
C ARG A 178 6.21 -11.41 8.20
N THR A 179 5.16 -11.23 7.42
CA THR A 179 3.81 -11.55 7.84
C THR A 179 3.10 -12.34 6.74
N LEU A 180 2.53 -13.46 7.12
CA LEU A 180 1.67 -14.26 6.25
C LEU A 180 0.30 -14.34 6.91
N ASN A 181 -0.72 -13.88 6.20
CA ASN A 181 -2.11 -13.92 6.64
C ASN A 181 -2.94 -14.74 5.65
N ALA A 182 -3.84 -15.56 6.17
CA ALA A 182 -4.83 -16.26 5.38
C ALA A 182 -6.21 -16.04 5.99
N ARG A 183 -7.20 -15.88 5.11
CA ARG A 183 -8.59 -15.73 5.50
C ARG A 183 -9.48 -16.60 4.62
N LEU A 184 -10.41 -17.31 5.23
CA LEU A 184 -11.48 -18.03 4.57
C LEU A 184 -12.79 -17.59 5.18
N ALA A 185 -13.75 -17.19 4.36
CA ALA A 185 -15.07 -16.77 4.79
C ALA A 185 -16.16 -17.35 3.89
N THR A 186 -17.28 -17.72 4.50
CA THR A 186 -18.46 -18.22 3.82
C THR A 186 -19.67 -17.42 4.29
N THR A 187 -20.48 -16.97 3.34
CA THR A 187 -21.77 -16.33 3.59
C THR A 187 -22.88 -17.29 3.25
N MET A 188 -23.76 -17.54 4.20
CA MET A 188 -24.92 -18.42 4.08
C MET A 188 -26.21 -17.66 4.43
N GLU A 189 -27.31 -17.97 3.73
CA GLU A 189 -28.64 -17.42 3.96
C GLU A 189 -29.70 -18.54 3.87
#